data_3e6c6b22de7726a7c48bb23a001c8148
#
_entry.id   3e6c6b22de7726a7c48bb23a001c8148
#
_cell.length_a   1.000
_cell.length_b   1.000
_cell.length_c   1.000
_cell.angle_alpha   90.00
_cell.angle_beta   90.00
_cell.angle_gamma   90.00
#
_symmetry.space_group_name_H-M   'P 1'
#
loop_
_entity.id
_entity.type
_entity.pdbx_description
1 polymer ?
#
loop_
_entity_poly.entity_id
_entity_poly.type
_entity_poly.pdbx_seq_one_letter_code
_entity_poly.pdbx_strand_id
1 'polypeptide(L)'
;LSVPVGDAFLGRVVDPLGNPIDGLGPIEAEGRRALELQAPTVVQRQPVKEPMLTGIKAIDAMTAIGRGQRQLIIGDRQTGKTAVCLDTIINQKADWESGDPKRQVKCVYVAVGQKGSTIASVRQALEENGALEYTTIIAAPASDPAGFKYLAPYTGSAIGQHWMYQGKHVLIVFDDLSKQAEAYRAVSLLLRRPPGREAYPGDVFYLHSRLLERCAKLSDELGAGSMTGLPIIETKANDVSAYIPTNVISI
;
A
#
# COMPACT_ATOMS: atom_id res chain seq x y z
N LEU A 1 -3.64 -18.15 4.98
CA LEU A 1 -4.65 -17.11 5.15
C LEU A 1 -4.95 -16.47 3.80
N SER A 2 -6.23 -16.18 3.52
CA SER A 2 -6.68 -15.54 2.29
C SER A 2 -7.70 -14.44 2.60
N VAL A 3 -7.82 -13.46 1.72
CA VAL A 3 -8.78 -12.36 1.84
C VAL A 3 -9.67 -12.29 0.60
N PRO A 4 -10.91 -11.80 0.74
CA PRO A 4 -11.78 -11.55 -0.41
C PRO A 4 -11.23 -10.40 -1.25
N VAL A 5 -11.44 -10.48 -2.56
CA VAL A 5 -10.96 -9.50 -3.55
C VAL A 5 -12.04 -9.24 -4.60
N GLY A 6 -11.96 -8.14 -5.30
CA GLY A 6 -12.86 -7.79 -6.39
C GLY A 6 -13.18 -6.30 -6.48
N ASP A 7 -13.86 -5.90 -7.54
CA ASP A 7 -14.23 -4.50 -7.80
C ASP A 7 -15.21 -3.92 -6.78
N ALA A 8 -15.99 -4.75 -6.10
CA ALA A 8 -16.88 -4.31 -5.03
C ALA A 8 -16.17 -3.69 -3.81
N PHE A 9 -14.86 -3.85 -3.71
CA PHE A 9 -14.03 -3.21 -2.68
C PHE A 9 -13.75 -1.73 -2.96
N LEU A 10 -13.93 -1.25 -4.19
CA LEU A 10 -13.77 0.17 -4.52
C LEU A 10 -14.80 1.02 -3.74
N GLY A 11 -14.33 2.10 -3.15
CA GLY A 11 -15.15 2.99 -2.32
C GLY A 11 -15.41 2.49 -0.91
N ARG A 12 -14.85 1.35 -0.51
CA ARG A 12 -15.13 0.70 0.77
C ARG A 12 -13.95 0.82 1.75
N VAL A 13 -14.28 0.78 3.02
CA VAL A 13 -13.30 0.71 4.13
C VAL A 13 -13.44 -0.66 4.78
N VAL A 14 -12.35 -1.41 4.83
CA VAL A 14 -12.31 -2.79 5.35
C VAL A 14 -11.22 -2.96 6.40
N ASP A 15 -11.37 -3.99 7.22
CA ASP A 15 -10.33 -4.44 8.14
C ASP A 15 -9.29 -5.33 7.40
N PRO A 16 -8.18 -5.73 8.04
CA PRO A 16 -7.18 -6.58 7.42
C PRO A 16 -7.65 -7.99 7.03
N LEU A 17 -8.79 -8.44 7.48
CA LEU A 17 -9.41 -9.70 7.06
C LEU A 17 -10.37 -9.52 5.87
N GLY A 18 -10.58 -8.29 5.42
CA GLY A 18 -11.49 -7.95 4.33
C GLY A 18 -12.93 -7.73 4.74
N ASN A 19 -13.22 -7.65 6.06
CA ASN A 19 -14.55 -7.35 6.55
C ASN A 19 -14.85 -5.86 6.46
N PRO A 20 -16.04 -5.44 5.99
CA PRO A 20 -16.40 -4.03 5.93
C PRO A 20 -16.55 -3.43 7.33
N ILE A 21 -16.03 -2.22 7.52
CA ILE A 21 -16.12 -1.47 8.78
C ILE A 21 -16.71 -0.06 8.58
N ASP A 22 -17.23 0.21 7.40
CA ASP A 22 -17.81 1.49 7.00
C ASP A 22 -19.34 1.60 7.21
N GLY A 23 -19.97 0.53 7.67
CA GLY A 23 -21.41 0.49 7.90
C GLY A 23 -22.26 0.38 6.63
N LEU A 24 -21.66 0.14 5.47
CA LEU A 24 -22.34 0.06 4.17
C LEU A 24 -22.79 -1.38 3.79
N GLY A 25 -22.73 -2.30 4.74
CA GLY A 25 -23.15 -3.68 4.53
C GLY A 25 -22.08 -4.58 3.92
N PRO A 26 -22.41 -5.85 3.65
CA PRO A 26 -21.47 -6.84 3.15
C PRO A 26 -20.96 -6.49 1.74
N ILE A 27 -19.76 -6.98 1.42
CA ILE A 27 -19.13 -6.80 0.11
C ILE A 27 -19.17 -8.13 -0.64
N GLU A 28 -19.70 -8.12 -1.87
CA GLU A 28 -19.68 -9.29 -2.74
C GLU A 28 -18.31 -9.44 -3.38
N ALA A 29 -17.57 -10.46 -2.98
CA ALA A 29 -16.26 -10.75 -3.52
C ALA A 29 -16.34 -11.53 -4.83
N GLU A 30 -15.47 -11.20 -5.78
CA GLU A 30 -15.28 -11.98 -7.01
C GLU A 30 -14.50 -13.28 -6.74
N GLY A 31 -13.71 -13.31 -5.67
CA GLY A 31 -12.90 -14.45 -5.29
C GLY A 31 -12.11 -14.20 -4.02
N ARG A 32 -11.16 -15.08 -3.75
CA ARG A 32 -10.24 -14.94 -2.62
C ARG A 32 -8.80 -15.06 -3.09
N ARG A 33 -7.91 -14.30 -2.47
CA ARG A 33 -6.49 -14.32 -2.76
C ARG A 33 -5.68 -14.57 -1.49
N ALA A 34 -4.67 -15.42 -1.59
CA ALA A 34 -3.77 -15.70 -0.46
C ALA A 34 -2.94 -14.43 -0.14
N LEU A 35 -2.66 -14.22 1.16
CA LEU A 35 -1.81 -13.11 1.61
C LEU A 35 -0.33 -13.39 1.37
N GLU A 36 0.10 -14.65 1.53
CA GLU A 36 1.46 -15.09 1.31
C GLU A 36 1.60 -15.61 -0.13
N LEU A 37 1.87 -14.69 -1.04
CA LEU A 37 2.12 -14.96 -2.43
C LEU A 37 3.52 -14.49 -2.83
N GLN A 38 4.15 -15.26 -3.70
CA GLN A 38 5.43 -14.86 -4.29
C GLN A 38 5.24 -13.66 -5.23
N ALA A 39 6.19 -12.74 -5.20
CA ALA A 39 6.23 -11.63 -6.15
C ALA A 39 6.41 -12.16 -7.59
N PRO A 40 6.01 -11.39 -8.61
CA PRO A 40 6.27 -11.75 -10.00
C PRO A 40 7.76 -12.02 -10.24
N THR A 41 8.07 -13.06 -10.99
CA THR A 41 9.44 -13.39 -11.36
C THR A 41 10.01 -12.40 -12.38
N VAL A 42 11.32 -12.44 -12.62
CA VAL A 42 11.98 -11.55 -13.59
C VAL A 42 11.37 -11.67 -14.98
N VAL A 43 11.03 -12.87 -15.42
CA VAL A 43 10.44 -13.12 -16.76
C VAL A 43 9.00 -12.64 -16.87
N GLN A 44 8.31 -12.48 -15.75
CA GLN A 44 6.94 -11.98 -15.69
C GLN A 44 6.85 -10.46 -15.69
N ARG A 45 7.98 -9.76 -15.59
CA ARG A 45 8.07 -8.30 -15.53
C ARG A 45 8.51 -7.72 -16.86
N GLN A 46 8.15 -6.46 -17.06
CA GLN A 46 8.74 -5.61 -18.09
C GLN A 46 9.24 -4.30 -17.50
N PRO A 47 10.11 -3.56 -18.21
CA PRO A 47 10.58 -2.26 -17.75
C PRO A 47 9.43 -1.28 -17.55
N VAL A 48 9.55 -0.44 -16.54
CA VAL A 48 8.62 0.67 -16.27
C VAL A 48 8.86 1.76 -17.31
N LYS A 49 7.80 2.15 -18.05
CA LYS A 49 7.87 3.12 -19.16
C LYS A 49 6.81 4.21 -19.07
N GLU A 50 5.71 3.95 -18.36
CA GLU A 50 4.57 4.85 -18.29
C GLU A 50 4.60 5.65 -16.99
N PRO A 51 4.41 6.99 -17.03
CA PRO A 51 4.43 7.80 -15.82
C PRO A 51 3.17 7.57 -14.97
N MET A 52 3.36 7.61 -13.64
CA MET A 52 2.31 7.78 -12.66
C MET A 52 2.35 9.23 -12.18
N LEU A 53 1.46 10.06 -12.68
CA LEU A 53 1.47 11.48 -12.35
C LEU A 53 0.90 11.72 -10.96
N THR A 54 1.69 12.36 -10.11
CA THR A 54 1.32 12.70 -8.73
C THR A 54 0.52 14.00 -8.64
N GLY A 55 0.59 14.85 -9.66
CA GLY A 55 0.08 16.22 -9.63
C GLY A 55 0.96 17.20 -8.88
N ILE A 56 2.07 16.74 -8.34
CA ILE A 56 3.07 17.56 -7.63
C ILE A 56 4.20 17.87 -8.60
N LYS A 57 4.31 19.14 -9.04
CA LYS A 57 5.26 19.55 -10.10
C LYS A 57 6.70 19.13 -9.83
N ALA A 58 7.15 19.25 -8.58
CA ALA A 58 8.53 18.92 -8.22
C ALA A 58 8.80 17.41 -8.41
N ILE A 59 7.84 16.55 -8.06
CA ILE A 59 7.99 15.11 -8.24
C ILE A 59 7.91 14.74 -9.72
N ASP A 60 6.87 15.20 -10.40
CA ASP A 60 6.61 14.79 -11.78
C ASP A 60 7.67 15.30 -12.77
N ALA A 61 8.31 16.45 -12.48
CA ALA A 61 9.32 17.03 -13.33
C ALA A 61 10.77 16.55 -13.04
N MET A 62 11.08 16.24 -11.77
CA MET A 62 12.47 15.95 -11.37
C MET A 62 12.70 14.50 -10.94
N THR A 63 11.70 13.86 -10.33
CA THR A 63 11.80 12.51 -9.79
C THR A 63 10.56 11.71 -10.15
N ALA A 64 10.20 11.71 -11.42
CA ALA A 64 8.98 11.09 -11.93
C ALA A 64 8.86 9.62 -11.49
N ILE A 65 7.66 9.25 -11.07
CA ILE A 65 7.32 7.89 -10.67
C ILE A 65 6.69 7.18 -11.88
N GLY A 66 7.09 5.95 -12.11
CA GLY A 66 6.52 5.13 -13.18
C GLY A 66 5.49 4.12 -12.67
N ARG A 67 4.56 3.72 -13.53
CA ARG A 67 3.58 2.68 -13.22
C ARG A 67 4.26 1.33 -13.02
N GLY A 68 4.21 0.81 -11.81
CA GLY A 68 4.91 -0.41 -11.39
C GLY A 68 6.20 -0.16 -10.59
N GLN A 69 6.55 1.09 -10.39
CA GLN A 69 7.71 1.48 -9.56
C GLN A 69 7.34 1.49 -8.07
N ARG A 70 8.36 1.34 -7.24
CA ARG A 70 8.30 1.62 -5.80
C ARG A 70 8.98 2.95 -5.55
N GLN A 71 8.31 3.86 -4.85
CA GLN A 71 8.87 5.15 -4.47
C GLN A 71 8.70 5.35 -2.97
N LEU A 72 9.79 5.35 -2.24
CA LEU A 72 9.79 5.58 -0.80
C LEU A 72 9.42 7.03 -0.47
N ILE A 73 8.51 7.19 0.49
CA ILE A 73 8.16 8.47 1.10
C ILE A 73 8.65 8.42 2.55
N ILE A 74 9.69 9.15 2.87
CA ILE A 74 10.38 9.08 4.15
C ILE A 74 10.49 10.45 4.80
N GLY A 75 10.33 10.50 6.12
CA GLY A 75 10.47 11.74 6.91
C GLY A 75 9.93 11.60 8.32
N ASP A 76 10.16 12.62 9.13
CA ASP A 76 9.67 12.72 10.50
C ASP A 76 8.15 12.89 10.55
N ARG A 77 7.58 12.83 11.75
CA ARG A 77 6.15 13.06 11.95
C ARG A 77 5.72 14.43 11.43
N GLN A 78 4.52 14.49 10.85
CA GLN A 78 3.89 15.73 10.37
C GLN A 78 4.70 16.49 9.32
N THR A 79 5.50 15.81 8.51
CA THR A 79 6.27 16.41 7.41
C THR A 79 5.55 16.38 6.07
N GLY A 80 4.28 15.97 6.04
CA GLY A 80 3.48 15.96 4.81
C GLY A 80 3.52 14.65 4.02
N LYS A 81 4.06 13.57 4.56
CA LYS A 81 4.15 12.26 3.87
C LYS A 81 2.79 11.76 3.38
N THR A 82 1.81 11.74 4.27
CA THR A 82 0.43 11.34 3.94
C THR A 82 -0.19 12.26 2.91
N ALA A 83 0.05 13.57 2.99
CA ALA A 83 -0.47 14.54 2.03
C ALA A 83 0.03 14.27 0.60
N VAL A 84 1.32 13.99 0.42
CA VAL A 84 1.90 13.60 -0.87
C VAL A 84 1.18 12.37 -1.45
N CYS A 85 0.94 11.37 -0.63
CA CYS A 85 0.26 10.15 -1.07
C CYS A 85 -1.22 10.39 -1.41
N LEU A 86 -1.94 11.17 -0.59
CA LEU A 86 -3.33 11.52 -0.86
C LEU A 86 -3.48 12.37 -2.12
N ASP A 87 -2.62 13.35 -2.33
CA ASP A 87 -2.61 14.17 -3.54
C ASP A 87 -2.37 13.32 -4.79
N THR A 88 -1.49 12.33 -4.68
CA THR A 88 -1.25 11.37 -5.78
C THR A 88 -2.50 10.55 -6.09
N ILE A 89 -3.22 10.07 -5.08
CA ILE A 89 -4.49 9.35 -5.27
C ILE A 89 -5.53 10.26 -5.93
N ILE A 90 -5.71 11.47 -5.41
CA ILE A 90 -6.68 12.44 -5.91
C ILE A 90 -6.38 12.81 -7.37
N ASN A 91 -5.11 12.92 -7.73
CA ASN A 91 -4.69 13.26 -9.10
C ASN A 91 -5.05 12.21 -10.15
N GLN A 92 -5.42 10.98 -9.75
CA GLN A 92 -5.86 9.94 -10.68
C GLN A 92 -7.32 10.12 -11.15
N LYS A 93 -8.04 11.12 -10.64
CA LYS A 93 -9.46 11.34 -10.92
C LYS A 93 -9.75 11.52 -12.42
N ALA A 94 -8.97 12.35 -13.11
CA ALA A 94 -9.17 12.59 -14.54
C ALA A 94 -9.00 11.33 -15.38
N ASP A 95 -8.03 10.48 -15.04
CA ASP A 95 -7.83 9.20 -15.71
C ASP A 95 -8.96 8.21 -15.38
N TRP A 96 -9.48 8.24 -14.15
CA TRP A 96 -10.65 7.45 -13.77
C TRP A 96 -11.90 7.85 -14.56
N GLU A 97 -12.19 9.14 -14.63
CA GLU A 97 -13.36 9.70 -15.35
C GLU A 97 -13.27 9.50 -16.86
N SER A 98 -12.08 9.27 -17.43
CA SER A 98 -11.90 8.98 -18.85
C SER A 98 -12.62 7.70 -19.32
N GLY A 99 -12.90 6.77 -18.40
CA GLY A 99 -13.46 5.46 -18.70
C GLY A 99 -12.53 4.51 -19.46
N ASP A 100 -11.30 4.93 -19.78
CA ASP A 100 -10.32 4.11 -20.49
C ASP A 100 -9.57 3.20 -19.51
N PRO A 101 -9.75 1.87 -19.57
CA PRO A 101 -9.09 0.93 -18.67
C PRO A 101 -7.56 1.00 -18.70
N LYS A 102 -6.95 1.48 -19.78
CA LYS A 102 -5.50 1.67 -19.90
C LYS A 102 -4.98 2.88 -19.13
N ARG A 103 -5.85 3.84 -18.88
CA ARG A 103 -5.53 5.06 -18.14
C ARG A 103 -5.94 4.97 -16.68
N GLN A 104 -7.08 4.33 -16.42
CA GLN A 104 -7.63 4.22 -15.07
C GLN A 104 -6.66 3.57 -14.10
N VAL A 105 -6.57 4.14 -12.88
CA VAL A 105 -5.79 3.62 -11.78
C VAL A 105 -6.72 3.35 -10.60
N LYS A 106 -6.71 2.11 -10.12
CA LYS A 106 -7.38 1.73 -8.87
C LYS A 106 -6.43 1.94 -7.71
N CYS A 107 -6.89 2.62 -6.68
CA CYS A 107 -6.05 2.98 -5.55
C CYS A 107 -6.38 2.13 -4.32
N VAL A 108 -5.33 1.82 -3.56
CA VAL A 108 -5.44 1.14 -2.26
C VAL A 108 -4.68 1.98 -1.24
N TYR A 109 -5.36 2.39 -0.19
CA TYR A 109 -4.75 3.09 0.94
C TYR A 109 -4.75 2.18 2.16
N VAL A 110 -3.57 1.84 2.65
CA VAL A 110 -3.40 0.97 3.82
C VAL A 110 -2.98 1.81 5.02
N ALA A 111 -3.90 1.98 5.98
CA ALA A 111 -3.64 2.69 7.23
C ALA A 111 -3.21 1.70 8.31
N VAL A 112 -1.99 1.84 8.82
CA VAL A 112 -1.42 0.95 9.84
C VAL A 112 -1.08 1.73 11.10
N GLY A 113 -1.74 1.41 12.19
CA GLY A 113 -1.42 1.97 13.51
C GLY A 113 -1.76 3.46 13.67
N GLN A 114 -2.57 4.02 12.80
CA GLN A 114 -3.03 5.40 12.88
C GLN A 114 -4.21 5.52 13.85
N LYS A 115 -4.45 6.75 14.33
CA LYS A 115 -5.67 7.05 15.09
C LYS A 115 -6.90 6.93 14.19
N GLY A 116 -8.01 6.42 14.73
CA GLY A 116 -9.27 6.32 13.99
C GLY A 116 -9.74 7.67 13.41
N SER A 117 -9.52 8.78 14.12
CA SER A 117 -9.82 10.13 13.62
C SER A 117 -8.99 10.51 12.38
N THR A 118 -7.72 10.08 12.31
CA THR A 118 -6.87 10.32 11.14
C THR A 118 -7.37 9.53 9.93
N ILE A 119 -7.76 8.27 10.13
CA ILE A 119 -8.33 7.43 9.06
C ILE A 119 -9.66 8.02 8.56
N ALA A 120 -10.50 8.51 9.47
CA ALA A 120 -11.74 9.20 9.11
C ALA A 120 -11.49 10.46 8.28
N SER A 121 -10.47 11.26 8.66
CA SER A 121 -10.07 12.46 7.89
C SER A 121 -9.55 12.11 6.49
N VAL A 122 -8.79 11.03 6.35
CA VAL A 122 -8.33 10.53 5.04
C VAL A 122 -9.52 10.12 4.17
N ARG A 123 -10.44 9.34 4.72
CA ARG A 123 -11.66 8.94 4.01
C ARG A 123 -12.46 10.16 3.54
N GLN A 124 -12.66 11.12 4.44
CA GLN A 124 -13.38 12.35 4.12
C GLN A 124 -12.69 13.16 3.02
N ALA A 125 -11.37 13.35 3.09
CA ALA A 125 -10.61 14.04 2.06
C ALA A 125 -10.72 13.38 0.68
N LEU A 126 -10.69 12.05 0.61
CA LEU A 126 -10.89 11.31 -0.63
C LEU A 126 -12.32 11.45 -1.16
N GLU A 127 -13.32 11.41 -0.28
CA GLU A 127 -14.73 11.56 -0.65
C GLU A 127 -15.03 12.97 -1.19
N GLU A 128 -14.57 14.01 -0.50
CA GLU A 128 -14.77 15.42 -0.90
C GLU A 128 -14.11 15.74 -2.27
N ASN A 129 -13.02 15.07 -2.60
CA ASN A 129 -12.32 15.25 -3.88
C ASN A 129 -12.78 14.26 -4.97
N GLY A 130 -13.79 13.44 -4.70
CA GLY A 130 -14.31 12.47 -5.67
C GLY A 130 -13.34 11.34 -5.99
N ALA A 131 -12.40 11.05 -5.07
CA ALA A 131 -11.40 9.98 -5.24
C ALA A 131 -11.76 8.68 -4.51
N LEU A 132 -12.73 8.71 -3.61
CA LEU A 132 -13.10 7.53 -2.83
C LEU A 132 -13.69 6.42 -3.72
N GLU A 133 -14.40 6.76 -4.79
CA GLU A 133 -15.06 5.79 -5.68
C GLU A 133 -14.08 4.81 -6.36
N TYR A 134 -12.82 5.18 -6.52
CA TYR A 134 -11.79 4.32 -7.08
C TYR A 134 -10.72 3.92 -6.06
N THR A 135 -10.97 4.14 -4.78
CA THR A 135 -10.04 3.85 -3.69
C THR A 135 -10.63 2.87 -2.68
N THR A 136 -9.85 1.87 -2.32
CA THR A 136 -10.14 0.96 -1.20
C THR A 136 -9.27 1.33 -0.02
N ILE A 137 -9.85 1.47 1.17
CA ILE A 137 -9.12 1.75 2.41
C ILE A 137 -9.08 0.47 3.25
N ILE A 138 -7.88 0.02 3.59
CA ILE A 138 -7.67 -1.06 4.58
C ILE A 138 -7.20 -0.39 5.87
N ALA A 139 -7.96 -0.56 6.94
CA ALA A 139 -7.68 0.11 8.21
C ALA A 139 -7.33 -0.90 9.31
N ALA A 140 -6.16 -0.72 9.90
CA ALA A 140 -5.73 -1.34 11.15
C ALA A 140 -5.33 -0.23 12.13
N PRO A 141 -6.31 0.37 12.82
CA PRO A 141 -6.05 1.51 13.72
C PRO A 141 -5.16 1.13 14.89
N ALA A 142 -4.68 2.14 15.62
CA ALA A 142 -3.76 1.97 16.75
C ALA A 142 -4.31 1.07 17.86
N SER A 143 -5.64 1.03 18.01
CA SER A 143 -6.33 0.18 19.00
C SER A 143 -6.38 -1.29 18.63
N ASP A 144 -6.12 -1.64 17.37
CA ASP A 144 -6.21 -3.02 16.91
C ASP A 144 -5.03 -3.87 17.42
N PRO A 145 -5.23 -5.20 17.52
CA PRO A 145 -4.15 -6.12 17.85
C PRO A 145 -2.98 -6.04 16.87
N ALA A 146 -1.76 -6.32 17.36
CA ALA A 146 -0.55 -6.30 16.54
C ALA A 146 -0.64 -7.18 15.29
N GLY A 147 -1.34 -8.33 15.37
CA GLY A 147 -1.56 -9.20 14.21
C GLY A 147 -2.29 -8.52 13.07
N PHE A 148 -3.25 -7.66 13.34
CA PHE A 148 -3.97 -6.90 12.31
C PHE A 148 -3.08 -5.86 11.64
N LYS A 149 -2.26 -5.14 12.42
CA LYS A 149 -1.29 -4.18 11.87
C LYS A 149 -0.23 -4.87 11.01
N TYR A 150 0.15 -6.08 11.37
CA TYR A 150 1.05 -6.91 10.58
C TYR A 150 0.41 -7.32 9.24
N LEU A 151 -0.86 -7.73 9.24
CA LEU A 151 -1.55 -8.25 8.06
C LEU A 151 -2.02 -7.17 7.08
N ALA A 152 -2.35 -5.97 7.55
CA ALA A 152 -2.98 -4.93 6.74
C ALA A 152 -2.25 -4.63 5.42
N PRO A 153 -0.91 -4.45 5.37
CA PRO A 153 -0.20 -4.24 4.11
C PRO A 153 -0.30 -5.43 3.15
N TYR A 154 -0.30 -6.64 3.65
CA TYR A 154 -0.47 -7.83 2.82
C TYR A 154 -1.88 -7.95 2.25
N THR A 155 -2.89 -7.57 3.02
CA THR A 155 -4.28 -7.49 2.54
C THR A 155 -4.42 -6.49 1.41
N GLY A 156 -3.89 -5.28 1.59
CA GLY A 156 -3.87 -4.27 0.54
C GLY A 156 -3.15 -4.75 -0.71
N SER A 157 -1.99 -5.37 -0.54
CA SER A 157 -1.23 -5.95 -1.65
C SER A 157 -1.99 -7.06 -2.37
N ALA A 158 -2.70 -7.95 -1.65
CA ALA A 158 -3.50 -9.00 -2.26
C ALA A 158 -4.65 -8.45 -3.11
N ILE A 159 -5.35 -7.42 -2.60
CA ILE A 159 -6.42 -6.74 -3.34
C ILE A 159 -5.84 -6.06 -4.60
N GLY A 160 -4.74 -5.34 -4.46
CA GLY A 160 -4.07 -4.68 -5.59
C GLY A 160 -3.54 -5.66 -6.63
N GLN A 161 -2.97 -6.78 -6.20
CA GLN A 161 -2.49 -7.82 -7.12
C GLN A 161 -3.62 -8.48 -7.92
N HIS A 162 -4.81 -8.62 -7.34
CA HIS A 162 -5.96 -9.12 -8.07
C HIS A 162 -6.21 -8.30 -9.34
N TRP A 163 -6.22 -6.98 -9.21
CA TRP A 163 -6.38 -6.08 -10.35
C TRP A 163 -5.17 -6.04 -11.28
N MET A 164 -3.97 -6.06 -10.72
CA MET A 164 -2.74 -6.08 -11.52
C MET A 164 -2.69 -7.28 -12.47
N TYR A 165 -3.06 -8.47 -11.98
CA TYR A 165 -3.11 -9.69 -12.81
C TYR A 165 -4.30 -9.74 -13.77
N GLN A 166 -5.26 -8.82 -13.65
CA GLN A 166 -6.31 -8.59 -14.64
C GLN A 166 -5.91 -7.56 -15.71
N GLY A 167 -4.66 -7.14 -15.76
CA GLY A 167 -4.16 -6.15 -16.71
C GLY A 167 -4.49 -4.71 -16.34
N LYS A 168 -4.92 -4.45 -15.10
CA LYS A 168 -5.29 -3.11 -14.61
C LYS A 168 -4.11 -2.44 -13.91
N HIS A 169 -4.19 -1.13 -13.73
CA HIS A 169 -3.19 -0.35 -13.02
C HIS A 169 -3.64 -0.05 -11.60
N VAL A 170 -2.72 -0.22 -10.66
CA VAL A 170 -2.97 -0.05 -9.22
C VAL A 170 -1.93 0.90 -8.63
N LEU A 171 -2.39 1.78 -7.75
CA LEU A 171 -1.55 2.58 -6.86
C LEU A 171 -1.83 2.13 -5.43
N ILE A 172 -0.81 1.66 -4.73
CA ILE A 172 -0.92 1.26 -3.32
C ILE A 172 -0.06 2.13 -2.43
N VAL A 173 -0.67 2.66 -1.36
CA VAL A 173 -0.01 3.46 -0.33
C VAL A 173 0.02 2.66 0.96
N PHE A 174 1.20 2.54 1.58
CA PHE A 174 1.36 1.91 2.90
C PHE A 174 1.68 2.99 3.94
N ASP A 175 0.72 3.38 4.71
CA ASP A 175 0.86 4.46 5.72
C ASP A 175 0.66 3.92 7.15
N ASP A 176 1.72 3.46 7.84
CA ASP A 176 3.11 3.35 7.38
C ASP A 176 3.70 1.96 7.68
N LEU A 177 4.79 1.64 7.02
CA LEU A 177 5.48 0.36 7.23
C LEU A 177 6.33 0.33 8.51
N SER A 178 6.67 1.49 9.10
CA SER A 178 7.34 1.54 10.39
C SER A 178 6.48 0.93 11.48
N LYS A 179 5.18 1.23 11.50
CA LYS A 179 4.23 0.65 12.44
C LYS A 179 3.95 -0.83 12.18
N GLN A 180 3.99 -1.26 10.93
CA GLN A 180 3.96 -2.70 10.61
C GLN A 180 5.16 -3.42 11.23
N ALA A 181 6.36 -2.87 11.08
CA ALA A 181 7.58 -3.45 11.66
C ALA A 181 7.51 -3.51 13.20
N GLU A 182 7.02 -2.45 13.84
CA GLU A 182 6.80 -2.41 15.30
C GLU A 182 5.81 -3.49 15.75
N ALA A 183 4.72 -3.69 15.03
CA ALA A 183 3.74 -4.74 15.29
C ALA A 183 4.35 -6.14 15.12
N TYR A 184 5.14 -6.35 14.08
CA TYR A 184 5.85 -7.60 13.83
C TYR A 184 6.88 -7.90 14.92
N ARG A 185 7.60 -6.88 15.39
CA ARG A 185 8.49 -6.99 16.57
C ARG A 185 7.72 -7.44 17.80
N ALA A 186 6.58 -6.82 18.09
CA ALA A 186 5.75 -7.18 19.24
C ALA A 186 5.29 -8.65 19.19
N VAL A 187 4.78 -9.10 18.05
CA VAL A 187 4.37 -10.50 17.84
C VAL A 187 5.56 -11.45 18.00
N SER A 188 6.71 -11.10 17.41
CA SER A 188 7.93 -11.92 17.47
C SER A 188 8.46 -12.08 18.90
N LEU A 189 8.42 -11.02 19.69
CA LEU A 189 8.83 -11.06 21.10
C LEU A 189 7.87 -11.90 21.96
N LEU A 190 6.56 -11.81 21.69
CA LEU A 190 5.57 -12.67 22.36
C LEU A 190 5.79 -14.16 22.04
N LEU A 191 6.20 -14.46 20.82
CA LEU A 191 6.56 -15.81 20.37
C LEU A 191 7.96 -16.25 20.85
N ARG A 192 8.63 -15.43 21.67
CA ARG A 192 9.98 -15.68 22.19
C ARG A 192 11.04 -15.89 21.10
N ARG A 193 10.87 -15.27 19.95
CA ARG A 193 11.90 -15.28 18.92
C ARG A 193 13.08 -14.40 19.36
N PRO A 194 14.33 -14.83 19.09
CA PRO A 194 15.49 -14.07 19.54
C PRO A 194 15.51 -12.67 18.91
N PRO A 195 15.64 -11.60 19.72
CA PRO A 195 15.72 -10.24 19.22
C PRO A 195 17.09 -9.96 18.59
N GLY A 196 17.07 -9.22 17.48
CA GLY A 196 18.26 -8.65 16.86
C GLY A 196 18.42 -7.15 17.16
N ARG A 197 18.92 -6.40 16.18
CA ARG A 197 19.10 -4.95 16.28
C ARG A 197 17.77 -4.26 16.60
N GLU A 198 17.76 -3.34 17.54
CA GLU A 198 16.58 -2.62 18.04
C GLU A 198 15.42 -3.55 18.45
N ALA A 199 15.76 -4.75 18.91
CA ALA A 199 14.83 -5.82 19.28
C ALA A 199 13.94 -6.36 18.14
N TYR A 200 14.21 -6.00 16.90
CA TYR A 200 13.54 -6.60 15.74
C TYR A 200 13.99 -8.04 15.50
N PRO A 201 13.11 -8.92 15.00
CA PRO A 201 13.53 -10.27 14.62
C PRO A 201 14.44 -10.22 13.38
N GLY A 202 15.28 -11.24 13.20
CA GLY A 202 16.27 -11.29 12.12
C GLY A 202 15.68 -11.25 10.71
N ASP A 203 14.40 -11.55 10.55
CA ASP A 203 13.70 -11.56 9.26
C ASP A 203 12.85 -10.30 8.99
N VAL A 204 13.04 -9.22 9.76
CA VAL A 204 12.27 -7.98 9.55
C VAL A 204 12.53 -7.35 8.17
N PHE A 205 13.73 -7.50 7.61
CA PHE A 205 14.00 -7.09 6.24
C PHE A 205 13.10 -7.84 5.25
N TYR A 206 12.97 -9.14 5.43
CA TYR A 206 12.12 -9.97 4.59
C TYR A 206 10.62 -9.63 4.71
N LEU A 207 10.17 -9.14 5.86
CA LEU A 207 8.81 -8.60 6.04
C LEU A 207 8.47 -7.55 4.98
N HIS A 208 9.36 -6.58 4.75
CA HIS A 208 9.15 -5.50 3.80
C HIS A 208 9.54 -5.87 2.37
N SER A 209 10.62 -6.62 2.17
CA SER A 209 11.07 -6.99 0.83
C SER A 209 10.05 -7.88 0.11
N ARG A 210 9.52 -8.90 0.77
CA ARG A 210 8.50 -9.77 0.16
C ARG A 210 7.16 -9.07 -0.11
N LEU A 211 6.89 -7.98 0.60
CA LEU A 211 5.72 -7.13 0.35
C LEU A 211 5.96 -6.21 -0.85
N LEU A 212 7.04 -5.45 -0.83
CA LEU A 212 7.32 -4.40 -1.81
C LEU A 212 7.71 -4.95 -3.17
N GLU A 213 8.34 -6.11 -3.24
CA GLU A 213 8.64 -6.79 -4.51
C GLU A 213 7.40 -7.21 -5.30
N ARG A 214 6.23 -7.23 -4.69
CA ARG A 214 4.96 -7.48 -5.39
C ARG A 214 4.54 -6.31 -6.28
N CYS A 215 5.03 -5.11 -6.01
CA CYS A 215 4.82 -3.94 -6.87
C CYS A 215 5.69 -4.10 -8.12
N ALA A 216 5.04 -4.18 -9.27
CA ALA A 216 5.72 -4.45 -10.53
C ALA A 216 4.90 -3.97 -11.73
N LYS A 217 5.54 -3.88 -12.89
CA LYS A 217 4.91 -3.82 -14.21
C LYS A 217 4.98 -5.22 -14.81
N LEU A 218 3.85 -5.85 -15.05
CA LEU A 218 3.79 -7.17 -15.64
C LEU A 218 4.06 -7.14 -17.15
N SER A 219 4.55 -8.26 -17.69
CA SER A 219 4.77 -8.43 -19.12
C SER A 219 3.45 -8.36 -19.91
N ASP A 220 3.55 -8.11 -21.20
CA ASP A 220 2.38 -8.04 -22.09
C ASP A 220 1.63 -9.37 -22.14
N GLU A 221 2.33 -10.48 -22.03
CA GLU A 221 1.75 -11.84 -21.96
C GLU A 221 0.83 -12.03 -20.75
N LEU A 222 1.10 -11.30 -19.65
CA LEU A 222 0.30 -11.32 -18.43
C LEU A 222 -0.71 -10.14 -18.36
N GLY A 223 -0.91 -9.43 -19.47
CA GLY A 223 -1.89 -8.36 -19.57
C GLY A 223 -1.35 -6.95 -19.29
N ALA A 224 -0.04 -6.80 -19.10
CA ALA A 224 0.63 -5.51 -18.88
C ALA A 224 0.09 -4.66 -17.71
N GLY A 225 -0.54 -5.29 -16.73
CA GLY A 225 -0.98 -4.62 -15.52
C GLY A 225 0.18 -4.09 -14.68
N SER A 226 -0.09 -3.18 -13.77
CA SER A 226 0.93 -2.62 -12.88
C SER A 226 0.41 -2.39 -11.47
N MET A 227 1.31 -2.45 -10.50
CA MET A 227 1.07 -2.00 -9.14
C MET A 227 2.23 -1.11 -8.71
N THR A 228 1.93 0.17 -8.50
CA THR A 228 2.89 1.19 -8.05
C THR A 228 2.80 1.33 -6.55
N GLY A 229 3.91 1.21 -5.85
CA GLY A 229 3.96 1.25 -4.39
C GLY A 229 4.52 2.57 -3.87
N LEU A 230 3.81 3.19 -2.93
CA LEU A 230 4.27 4.33 -2.14
C LEU A 230 4.35 3.92 -0.66
N PRO A 231 5.43 3.24 -0.25
CA PRO A 231 5.64 2.95 1.17
C PRO A 231 6.04 4.22 1.92
N ILE A 232 5.42 4.43 3.08
CA ILE A 232 5.79 5.50 4.00
C ILE A 232 6.62 4.91 5.14
N ILE A 233 7.73 5.54 5.43
CA ILE A 233 8.58 5.28 6.58
C ILE A 233 8.70 6.53 7.45
N GLU A 234 8.48 6.37 8.74
CA GLU A 234 8.68 7.42 9.72
C GLU A 234 10.11 7.39 10.26
N THR A 235 10.79 8.53 10.21
CA THR A 235 12.08 8.73 10.88
C THR A 235 11.89 9.47 12.20
N LYS A 236 12.91 9.46 13.03
CA LYS A 236 13.01 10.24 14.28
C LYS A 236 14.26 11.11 14.18
N ALA A 237 14.10 12.41 14.39
CA ALA A 237 15.21 13.39 14.31
C ALA A 237 15.97 13.33 12.96
N ASN A 238 15.28 13.06 11.87
CA ASN A 238 15.83 12.89 10.51
C ASN A 238 16.88 11.77 10.39
N ASP A 239 16.91 10.80 11.33
CA ASP A 239 17.85 9.69 11.28
C ASP A 239 17.45 8.63 10.27
N VAL A 240 17.97 8.74 9.05
CA VAL A 240 17.79 7.74 7.98
C VAL A 240 18.72 6.53 8.14
N SER A 241 19.65 6.56 9.09
CA SER A 241 20.57 5.45 9.38
C SER A 241 20.01 4.43 10.37
N ALA A 242 18.83 4.68 10.94
CA ALA A 242 18.11 3.74 11.79
C ALA A 242 17.79 2.45 11.03
N TYR A 243 17.49 1.36 11.78
CA TYR A 243 17.42 0.02 11.19
C TYR A 243 16.33 -0.12 10.13
N ILE A 244 15.09 0.27 10.43
CA ILE A 244 13.98 0.12 9.48
C ILE A 244 14.11 1.07 8.28
N PRO A 245 14.43 2.37 8.44
CA PRO A 245 14.70 3.23 7.29
C PRO A 245 15.77 2.68 6.35
N THR A 246 16.91 2.26 6.88
CA THR A 246 18.01 1.69 6.09
C THR A 246 17.57 0.46 5.29
N ASN A 247 16.81 -0.43 5.91
CA ASN A 247 16.29 -1.64 5.25
C ASN A 247 15.37 -1.28 4.07
N VAL A 248 14.44 -0.37 4.26
CA VAL A 248 13.47 -0.02 3.22
C VAL A 248 14.10 0.80 2.09
N ILE A 249 15.08 1.66 2.41
CA ILE A 249 15.85 2.38 1.37
C ILE A 249 16.56 1.40 0.43
N SER A 250 17.02 0.26 0.94
CA SER A 250 17.74 -0.74 0.13
C SER A 250 16.84 -1.67 -0.71
N ILE A 251 15.53 -1.67 -0.46
CA ILE A 251 14.53 -2.43 -1.25
C ILE A 251 14.06 -1.63 -2.45
#